data_ca084cca62f4e3809bf46aac3a7dd127
#
_entry.id   ca084cca62f4e3809bf46aac3a7dd127
#
_cell.length_a   1.000
_cell.length_b   1.000
_cell.length_c   1.000
_cell.angle_alpha   90.00
_cell.angle_beta   90.00
_cell.angle_gamma   90.00
#
_symmetry.space_group_name_H-M   'P 1'
#
loop_
_entity.id
_entity.type
_entity.pdbx_description
1 polymer ?
#
loop_
_entity_poly.entity_id
_entity_poly.type
_entity_poly.pdbx_seq_one_letter_code
_entity_poly.pdbx_strand_id
1 'polypeptide(L)'
;MDRRAVLTTYVKRLTRLLVEAGVEQAVISPGSRSTPLAYAFASSKGMQTHLQIDERSAAYYALGLAKASGKPVILLCTSGTAVSNYHPAITEAFYARIPLIVLTADRPHELREVGAPQAIDQVDIYGKHVKFSVDFPLPEDNEEMDRFLDRHLNRAISAARTAPKGPVHINVPFREPLLIDFDQEEPKITYKHQIKGISSLPPESAEEIQTLLTGAERGLIIAGEMDTGLNKELFWRFAKALQWPVLCDPLSNLRAEVPVDCWELCIEHYDALLKSASFADRTMPEAVIRFGAQPISKPLSLYLKKARPAAYLAVDESPIFRDSIGVVTHHIQAAPEAVLELHIQKERSDYADIWSKANEVAGSFLKKYDIGIPGDEGAIAKILFEHLPDGADLFSGSSMPIRDVDTFFQKTEKDICIFSNRGTNGIDGVVSSAFGMQAARKRPAYLLIGDLSFLHDQNGLLVSRFQEYDVTIIVVNNDGGGIFSYLPQASVDNHFEELFGTPTGLTFEHIASMYDAQYAAVSSAEAFRSELEKMKMKPIRIIEVFTDRKANVEAHRAYWDSVQKELG
;
A
#
# COMPACT_ATOMS: atom_id res chain seq x y z
N MET A 1 46.77 -8.14 6.29
CA MET A 1 45.84 -8.27 5.17
C MET A 1 45.55 -6.89 4.56
N ASP A 2 45.40 -6.83 3.25
CA ASP A 2 44.98 -5.60 2.58
C ASP A 2 43.53 -5.26 3.00
N ARG A 3 43.33 -4.10 3.61
CA ARG A 3 42.03 -3.66 4.09
C ARG A 3 40.99 -3.56 2.96
N ARG A 4 41.43 -3.21 1.74
CA ARG A 4 40.58 -3.14 0.57
C ARG A 4 40.08 -4.53 0.17
N ALA A 5 40.96 -5.52 0.18
CA ALA A 5 40.57 -6.90 -0.14
C ALA A 5 39.59 -7.48 0.88
N VAL A 6 39.81 -7.23 2.19
CA VAL A 6 38.90 -7.63 3.27
C VAL A 6 37.53 -6.99 3.09
N LEU A 7 37.50 -5.68 2.86
CA LEU A 7 36.24 -4.95 2.60
C LEU A 7 35.50 -5.54 1.40
N THR A 8 36.23 -5.83 0.32
CA THR A 8 35.65 -6.39 -0.91
C THR A 8 35.01 -7.75 -0.68
N THR A 9 35.75 -8.67 -0.01
CA THR A 9 35.21 -10.00 0.35
C THR A 9 33.94 -9.87 1.16
N TYR A 10 33.94 -9.00 2.18
CA TYR A 10 32.80 -8.79 3.09
C TYR A 10 31.56 -8.32 2.35
N VAL A 11 31.62 -7.24 1.55
CA VAL A 11 30.44 -6.69 0.89
C VAL A 11 29.96 -7.56 -0.28
N LYS A 12 30.88 -8.22 -1.02
CA LYS A 12 30.49 -9.19 -2.06
C LYS A 12 29.78 -10.40 -1.44
N ARG A 13 30.25 -10.90 -0.28
CA ARG A 13 29.57 -11.99 0.45
C ARG A 13 28.16 -11.58 0.90
N LEU A 14 28.04 -10.40 1.52
CA LEU A 14 26.75 -9.85 1.95
C LEU A 14 25.78 -9.75 0.76
N THR A 15 26.24 -9.20 -0.36
CA THR A 15 25.44 -9.06 -1.59
C THR A 15 24.97 -10.42 -2.12
N ARG A 16 25.88 -11.40 -2.21
CA ARG A 16 25.52 -12.74 -2.68
C ARG A 16 24.50 -13.44 -1.78
N LEU A 17 24.65 -13.33 -0.47
CA LEU A 17 23.68 -13.90 0.47
C LEU A 17 22.28 -13.31 0.30
N LEU A 18 22.18 -12.00 0.04
CA LEU A 18 20.90 -11.33 -0.25
C LEU A 18 20.30 -11.84 -1.57
N VAL A 19 21.10 -11.91 -2.63
CA VAL A 19 20.65 -12.39 -3.95
C VAL A 19 20.21 -13.86 -3.90
N GLU A 20 21.00 -14.73 -3.28
CA GLU A 20 20.64 -16.16 -3.11
C GLU A 20 19.38 -16.34 -2.26
N ALA A 21 19.12 -15.39 -1.37
CA ALA A 21 17.86 -15.33 -0.64
C ALA A 21 16.69 -14.81 -1.50
N GLY A 22 16.89 -14.43 -2.75
CA GLY A 22 15.88 -13.89 -3.65
C GLY A 22 15.51 -12.42 -3.31
N VAL A 23 16.46 -11.64 -2.79
CA VAL A 23 16.36 -10.18 -2.65
C VAL A 23 17.05 -9.57 -3.85
N GLU A 24 16.28 -9.12 -4.83
CA GLU A 24 16.77 -8.77 -6.18
C GLU A 24 16.73 -7.27 -6.46
N GLN A 25 16.17 -6.46 -5.55
CA GLN A 25 15.95 -5.03 -5.75
C GLN A 25 16.62 -4.22 -4.65
N ALA A 26 17.35 -3.16 -5.02
CA ALA A 26 17.98 -2.23 -4.10
C ALA A 26 17.73 -0.78 -4.52
N VAL A 27 17.16 0.01 -3.62
CA VAL A 27 17.02 1.46 -3.77
C VAL A 27 18.17 2.12 -3.04
N ILE A 28 18.93 2.96 -3.75
CA ILE A 28 20.19 3.52 -3.28
C ILE A 28 20.11 5.05 -3.28
N SER A 29 20.36 5.66 -2.11
CA SER A 29 20.63 7.09 -2.01
C SER A 29 22.14 7.33 -2.00
N PRO A 30 22.65 8.26 -2.85
CA PRO A 30 24.09 8.50 -2.97
C PRO A 30 24.73 8.99 -1.67
N GLY A 31 25.89 8.46 -1.36
CA GLY A 31 26.67 8.92 -0.21
C GLY A 31 28.00 8.20 -0.06
N SER A 32 29.00 8.88 0.53
CA SER A 32 30.36 8.34 0.60
C SER A 32 30.47 7.06 1.43
N ARG A 33 29.84 7.02 2.62
CA ARG A 33 30.00 5.87 3.53
C ARG A 33 29.33 4.59 3.01
N SER A 34 28.29 4.72 2.19
CA SER A 34 27.61 3.58 1.55
C SER A 34 28.29 3.07 0.27
N THR A 35 29.38 3.72 -0.19
CA THR A 35 30.10 3.35 -1.43
C THR A 35 30.39 1.85 -1.55
N PRO A 36 30.89 1.14 -0.51
CA PRO A 36 31.22 -0.28 -0.65
C PRO A 36 30.00 -1.13 -1.02
N LEU A 37 28.87 -0.91 -0.36
CA LEU A 37 27.63 -1.63 -0.62
C LEU A 37 26.99 -1.20 -1.95
N ALA A 38 26.98 0.09 -2.25
CA ALA A 38 26.44 0.60 -3.50
C ALA A 38 27.13 0.00 -4.72
N TYR A 39 28.46 -0.07 -4.71
CA TYR A 39 29.24 -0.69 -5.78
C TYR A 39 29.05 -2.21 -5.83
N ALA A 40 28.99 -2.89 -4.69
CA ALA A 40 28.75 -4.33 -4.65
C ALA A 40 27.36 -4.67 -5.24
N PHE A 41 26.31 -3.91 -4.93
CA PHE A 41 24.99 -4.10 -5.49
C PHE A 41 24.95 -3.80 -6.99
N ALA A 42 25.51 -2.65 -7.42
CA ALA A 42 25.53 -2.26 -8.83
C ALA A 42 26.34 -3.23 -9.72
N SER A 43 27.36 -3.91 -9.14
CA SER A 43 28.18 -4.87 -9.86
C SER A 43 27.59 -6.29 -9.88
N SER A 44 26.57 -6.56 -9.05
CA SER A 44 25.97 -7.89 -8.94
C SER A 44 24.95 -8.15 -10.04
N LYS A 45 25.11 -9.23 -10.81
CA LYS A 45 24.19 -9.61 -11.88
C LYS A 45 22.78 -9.96 -11.40
N GLY A 46 22.61 -10.32 -10.12
CA GLY A 46 21.33 -10.69 -9.52
C GLY A 46 20.62 -9.54 -8.81
N MET A 47 21.15 -8.31 -8.88
CA MET A 47 20.63 -7.15 -8.17
C MET A 47 20.28 -6.04 -9.16
N GLN A 48 19.02 -5.62 -9.18
CA GLN A 48 18.59 -4.41 -9.88
C GLN A 48 18.66 -3.22 -8.93
N THR A 49 19.36 -2.17 -9.33
CA THR A 49 19.51 -0.95 -8.52
C THR A 49 18.66 0.17 -9.04
N HIS A 50 18.07 0.95 -8.12
CA HIS A 50 17.29 2.15 -8.38
C HIS A 50 17.92 3.32 -7.64
N LEU A 51 18.24 4.39 -8.38
CA LEU A 51 18.87 5.57 -7.81
C LEU A 51 17.80 6.59 -7.39
N GLN A 52 17.89 7.08 -6.14
CA GLN A 52 17.04 8.14 -5.61
C GLN A 52 17.87 9.09 -4.75
N ILE A 53 17.87 10.39 -5.08
CA ILE A 53 18.70 11.39 -4.39
C ILE A 53 18.10 11.77 -3.03
N ASP A 54 16.78 11.99 -2.96
CA ASP A 54 16.07 12.30 -1.73
C ASP A 54 15.78 11.01 -0.98
N GLU A 55 16.32 10.88 0.23
CA GLU A 55 16.20 9.66 1.04
C GLU A 55 14.75 9.38 1.44
N ARG A 56 13.95 10.40 1.75
CA ARG A 56 12.53 10.20 2.05
C ARG A 56 11.80 9.60 0.85
N SER A 57 11.98 10.17 -0.33
CA SER A 57 11.43 9.66 -1.59
C SER A 57 11.96 8.26 -1.91
N ALA A 58 13.26 7.98 -1.64
CA ALA A 58 13.86 6.67 -1.81
C ALA A 58 13.16 5.60 -0.97
N ALA A 59 12.87 5.92 0.29
CA ALA A 59 12.23 4.99 1.21
C ALA A 59 10.78 4.67 0.82
N TYR A 60 10.00 5.67 0.39
CA TYR A 60 8.65 5.46 -0.14
C TYR A 60 8.63 4.77 -1.50
N TYR A 61 9.63 5.03 -2.34
CA TYR A 61 9.79 4.29 -3.59
C TYR A 61 10.05 2.79 -3.32
N ALA A 62 10.96 2.48 -2.37
CA ALA A 62 11.22 1.11 -1.94
C ALA A 62 9.97 0.45 -1.35
N LEU A 63 9.17 1.21 -0.59
CA LEU A 63 7.89 0.74 -0.04
C LEU A 63 6.91 0.37 -1.16
N GLY A 64 6.72 1.23 -2.16
CA GLY A 64 5.86 0.95 -3.31
C GLY A 64 6.33 -0.26 -4.12
N LEU A 65 7.64 -0.37 -4.34
CA LEU A 65 8.29 -1.50 -5.02
C LEU A 65 8.06 -2.82 -4.26
N ALA A 66 8.25 -2.83 -2.94
CA ALA A 66 8.06 -4.01 -2.09
C ALA A 66 6.57 -4.39 -1.99
N LYS A 67 5.68 -3.40 -1.85
CA LYS A 67 4.22 -3.60 -1.79
C LYS A 67 3.71 -4.29 -3.06
N ALA A 68 4.09 -3.79 -4.22
CA ALA A 68 3.60 -4.27 -5.51
C ALA A 68 4.23 -5.59 -5.95
N SER A 69 5.49 -5.85 -5.58
CA SER A 69 6.18 -7.12 -5.88
C SER A 69 5.89 -8.24 -4.87
N GLY A 70 5.47 -7.89 -3.65
CA GLY A 70 5.35 -8.83 -2.52
C GLY A 70 6.69 -9.36 -2.00
N LYS A 71 7.82 -8.88 -2.54
CA LYS A 71 9.20 -9.29 -2.21
C LYS A 71 9.90 -8.25 -1.32
N PRO A 72 10.86 -8.65 -0.48
CA PRO A 72 11.71 -7.71 0.23
C PRO A 72 12.54 -6.85 -0.72
N VAL A 73 12.65 -5.56 -0.40
CA VAL A 73 13.46 -4.59 -1.13
C VAL A 73 14.51 -4.01 -0.20
N ILE A 74 15.75 -3.89 -0.69
CA ILE A 74 16.84 -3.23 0.02
C ILE A 74 16.67 -1.72 -0.11
N LEU A 75 16.87 -1.02 1.01
CA LEU A 75 16.98 0.43 1.07
C LEU A 75 18.33 0.79 1.65
N LEU A 76 19.19 1.47 0.88
CA LEU A 76 20.58 1.77 1.23
C LEU A 76 20.83 3.28 1.25
N CYS A 77 21.34 3.79 2.38
CA CYS A 77 21.88 5.14 2.48
C CYS A 77 23.22 5.23 3.20
N THR A 78 23.80 6.41 3.13
CA THR A 78 24.98 6.81 3.90
C THR A 78 24.63 7.11 5.36
N SER A 79 25.63 7.48 6.17
CA SER A 79 25.45 7.84 7.58
C SER A 79 24.85 9.25 7.77
N GLY A 80 24.40 9.54 8.98
CA GLY A 80 23.88 10.85 9.38
C GLY A 80 22.38 11.00 9.13
N THR A 81 21.93 12.21 8.75
CA THR A 81 20.51 12.52 8.56
C THR A 81 19.83 11.75 7.43
N ALA A 82 20.59 11.16 6.50
CA ALA A 82 20.07 10.24 5.48
C ALA A 82 19.23 9.11 6.13
N VAL A 83 19.75 8.54 7.21
CA VAL A 83 19.08 7.50 7.99
C VAL A 83 17.76 7.99 8.59
N SER A 84 17.75 9.20 9.16
CA SER A 84 16.54 9.79 9.77
C SER A 84 15.44 10.07 8.75
N ASN A 85 15.78 10.39 7.50
CA ASN A 85 14.82 10.66 6.44
C ASN A 85 14.05 9.40 5.99
N TYR A 86 14.53 8.22 6.30
CA TYR A 86 13.81 6.96 6.02
C TYR A 86 12.64 6.69 6.99
N HIS A 87 12.66 7.30 8.17
CA HIS A 87 11.75 6.95 9.29
C HIS A 87 10.26 6.99 8.91
N PRO A 88 9.72 7.99 8.20
CA PRO A 88 8.30 8.01 7.84
C PRO A 88 7.88 6.78 7.03
N ALA A 89 8.65 6.41 6.01
CA ALA A 89 8.36 5.26 5.18
C ALA A 89 8.53 3.92 5.91
N ILE A 90 9.51 3.83 6.83
CA ILE A 90 9.70 2.64 7.68
C ILE A 90 8.51 2.47 8.62
N THR A 91 7.99 3.58 9.17
CA THR A 91 6.78 3.56 9.99
C THR A 91 5.57 3.06 9.18
N GLU A 92 5.34 3.62 7.98
CA GLU A 92 4.30 3.14 7.07
C GLU A 92 4.49 1.64 6.74
N ALA A 93 5.72 1.21 6.39
CA ALA A 93 6.04 -0.18 6.08
C ALA A 93 5.74 -1.14 7.23
N PHE A 94 6.01 -0.72 8.47
CA PHE A 94 5.75 -1.52 9.66
C PHE A 94 4.25 -1.79 9.85
N TYR A 95 3.42 -0.75 9.79
CA TYR A 95 1.97 -0.87 9.97
C TYR A 95 1.26 -1.47 8.75
N ALA A 96 1.78 -1.22 7.54
CA ALA A 96 1.31 -1.84 6.30
C ALA A 96 1.85 -3.26 6.08
N ARG A 97 2.76 -3.75 6.95
CA ARG A 97 3.37 -5.09 6.86
C ARG A 97 4.14 -5.32 5.56
N ILE A 98 4.89 -4.30 5.12
CA ILE A 98 5.69 -4.34 3.89
C ILE A 98 7.14 -4.70 4.23
N PRO A 99 7.72 -5.74 3.60
CA PRO A 99 9.07 -6.18 3.91
C PRO A 99 10.12 -5.25 3.29
N LEU A 100 10.85 -4.50 4.12
CA LEU A 100 12.02 -3.72 3.72
C LEU A 100 13.27 -4.22 4.45
N ILE A 101 14.41 -4.24 3.77
CA ILE A 101 15.72 -4.52 4.36
C ILE A 101 16.51 -3.20 4.33
N VAL A 102 16.47 -2.50 5.46
CA VAL A 102 17.11 -1.18 5.59
C VAL A 102 18.56 -1.36 5.97
N LEU A 103 19.46 -1.00 5.07
CA LEU A 103 20.92 -1.01 5.24
C LEU A 103 21.40 0.43 5.40
N THR A 104 21.89 0.77 6.58
CA THR A 104 22.45 2.09 6.86
C THR A 104 23.97 1.98 7.02
N ALA A 105 24.72 2.60 6.12
CA ALA A 105 26.15 2.67 6.28
C ALA A 105 26.51 3.64 7.42
N ASP A 106 27.48 3.26 8.26
CA ASP A 106 27.83 4.03 9.44
C ASP A 106 29.32 4.33 9.55
N ARG A 107 29.65 5.29 10.39
CA ARG A 107 31.01 5.51 10.85
C ARG A 107 31.49 4.33 11.69
N PRO A 108 32.81 4.03 11.68
CA PRO A 108 33.34 3.00 12.57
C PRO A 108 33.18 3.40 14.04
N HIS A 109 33.19 2.42 14.93
CA HIS A 109 32.89 2.61 16.35
C HIS A 109 33.72 3.71 17.01
N GLU A 110 35.00 3.86 16.64
CA GLU A 110 35.89 4.89 17.18
C GLU A 110 35.56 6.33 16.79
N LEU A 111 34.63 6.51 15.83
CA LEU A 111 34.16 7.83 15.39
C LEU A 111 32.74 8.15 15.86
N ARG A 112 32.12 7.27 16.63
CA ARG A 112 30.78 7.49 17.23
C ARG A 112 30.90 8.34 18.50
N GLU A 113 29.98 9.25 18.72
CA GLU A 113 29.85 10.09 19.94
C GLU A 113 31.07 10.99 20.27
N VAL A 114 31.96 11.21 19.29
CA VAL A 114 33.16 12.05 19.44
C VAL A 114 33.12 13.30 18.58
N GLY A 115 31.95 13.69 18.07
CA GLY A 115 31.77 14.85 17.21
C GLY A 115 32.31 14.69 15.80
N ALA A 116 32.48 13.47 15.30
CA ALA A 116 32.89 13.22 13.94
C ALA A 116 31.83 13.74 12.94
N PRO A 117 32.23 14.32 11.81
CA PRO A 117 31.28 14.84 10.81
C PRO A 117 30.36 13.72 10.27
N GLN A 118 29.07 14.02 10.13
CA GLN A 118 28.07 13.11 9.58
C GLN A 118 27.98 11.77 10.36
N ALA A 119 28.13 11.84 11.66
CA ALA A 119 27.97 10.74 12.61
C ALA A 119 26.82 11.08 13.56
N ILE A 120 25.87 10.16 13.69
CA ILE A 120 24.77 10.20 14.66
C ILE A 120 24.64 8.84 15.31
N ASP A 121 23.88 8.69 16.36
CA ASP A 121 23.53 7.39 16.89
C ASP A 121 22.50 6.72 15.95
N GLN A 122 22.98 5.71 15.19
CA GLN A 122 22.19 4.95 14.22
C GLN A 122 21.72 3.60 14.78
N VAL A 123 22.25 3.18 15.92
CA VAL A 123 21.89 1.91 16.53
C VAL A 123 20.44 2.00 17.02
N ASP A 124 19.61 1.07 16.56
CA ASP A 124 18.19 1.01 16.92
C ASP A 124 17.40 2.31 16.65
N ILE A 125 17.84 3.17 15.72
CA ILE A 125 17.24 4.47 15.42
C ILE A 125 15.74 4.39 15.06
N TYR A 126 15.29 3.27 14.47
CA TYR A 126 13.88 3.07 14.12
C TYR A 126 13.04 2.47 15.26
N GLY A 127 13.67 2.13 16.36
CA GLY A 127 13.01 1.65 17.58
C GLY A 127 12.04 0.50 17.33
N LYS A 128 10.77 0.72 17.65
CA LYS A 128 9.71 -0.30 17.53
C LYS A 128 9.14 -0.44 16.11
N HIS A 129 9.55 0.40 15.16
CA HIS A 129 9.05 0.36 13.78
C HIS A 129 9.85 -0.59 12.86
N VAL A 130 10.69 -1.43 13.44
CA VAL A 130 11.35 -2.54 12.73
C VAL A 130 11.17 -3.85 13.51
N LYS A 131 11.07 -4.95 12.79
CA LYS A 131 10.89 -6.29 13.39
C LYS A 131 12.18 -6.88 13.94
N PHE A 132 13.30 -6.42 13.43
CA PHE A 132 14.63 -6.84 13.81
C PHE A 132 15.61 -5.71 13.52
N SER A 133 16.52 -5.45 14.43
CA SER A 133 17.60 -4.50 14.28
C SER A 133 18.92 -5.15 14.71
N VAL A 134 20.01 -4.79 14.04
CA VAL A 134 21.36 -5.25 14.38
C VAL A 134 22.43 -4.26 13.90
N ASP A 135 23.38 -4.00 14.76
CA ASP A 135 24.62 -3.28 14.44
C ASP A 135 25.69 -4.31 14.04
N PHE A 136 26.19 -4.26 12.81
CA PHE A 136 27.19 -5.19 12.31
C PHE A 136 28.58 -4.82 12.82
N PRO A 137 29.48 -5.79 12.99
CA PRO A 137 30.88 -5.52 13.24
C PRO A 137 31.56 -4.93 12.00
N LEU A 138 32.74 -4.34 12.22
CA LEU A 138 33.62 -3.91 11.11
C LEU A 138 34.03 -5.11 10.25
N PRO A 139 34.25 -4.90 8.94
CA PRO A 139 34.66 -5.96 8.04
C PRO A 139 35.94 -6.68 8.49
N GLU A 140 35.85 -8.00 8.55
CA GLU A 140 36.97 -8.91 8.78
C GLU A 140 36.90 -10.09 7.79
N ASP A 141 38.06 -10.67 7.46
CA ASP A 141 38.16 -11.84 6.58
C ASP A 141 38.57 -13.07 7.40
N ASN A 142 37.58 -13.70 8.01
CA ASN A 142 37.73 -14.92 8.78
C ASN A 142 36.39 -15.70 8.85
N GLU A 143 36.46 -16.98 9.22
CA GLU A 143 35.32 -17.86 9.29
C GLU A 143 34.27 -17.43 10.32
N GLU A 144 34.66 -16.71 11.38
CA GLU A 144 33.71 -16.25 12.40
C GLU A 144 32.82 -15.13 11.84
N MET A 145 33.43 -14.21 11.07
CA MET A 145 32.72 -13.17 10.35
C MET A 145 31.78 -13.76 9.30
N ASP A 146 32.24 -14.75 8.55
CA ASP A 146 31.41 -15.47 7.59
C ASP A 146 30.17 -16.08 8.24
N ARG A 147 30.37 -16.78 9.36
CA ARG A 147 29.26 -17.35 10.14
C ARG A 147 28.33 -16.30 10.73
N PHE A 148 28.88 -15.15 11.12
CA PHE A 148 28.11 -14.02 11.61
C PHE A 148 27.19 -13.46 10.53
N LEU A 149 27.73 -13.14 9.34
CA LEU A 149 26.97 -12.62 8.21
C LEU A 149 25.85 -13.60 7.79
N ASP A 150 26.19 -14.87 7.61
CA ASP A 150 25.23 -15.91 7.23
C ASP A 150 24.06 -15.97 8.21
N ARG A 151 24.33 -15.93 9.51
CA ARG A 151 23.32 -16.03 10.56
C ARG A 151 22.42 -14.81 10.61
N HIS A 152 23.01 -13.62 10.67
CA HIS A 152 22.25 -12.40 10.90
C HIS A 152 21.47 -11.93 9.67
N LEU A 153 22.04 -12.11 8.46
CA LEU A 153 21.30 -11.83 7.22
C LEU A 153 20.11 -12.77 7.05
N ASN A 154 20.31 -14.09 7.24
CA ASN A 154 19.20 -15.03 7.17
C ASN A 154 18.13 -14.71 8.22
N ARG A 155 18.50 -14.33 9.44
CA ARG A 155 17.56 -13.91 10.48
C ARG A 155 16.78 -12.65 10.09
N ALA A 156 17.47 -11.63 9.56
CA ALA A 156 16.85 -10.39 9.11
C ALA A 156 15.85 -10.65 7.95
N ILE A 157 16.28 -11.40 6.93
CA ILE A 157 15.43 -11.73 5.79
C ILE A 157 14.21 -12.55 6.23
N SER A 158 14.42 -13.53 7.12
CA SER A 158 13.33 -14.32 7.68
C SER A 158 12.35 -13.43 8.47
N ALA A 159 12.85 -12.55 9.33
CA ALA A 159 12.01 -11.63 10.09
C ALA A 159 11.20 -10.70 9.18
N ALA A 160 11.79 -10.19 8.10
CA ALA A 160 11.08 -9.35 7.14
C ALA A 160 9.93 -10.08 6.43
N ARG A 161 10.13 -11.36 6.10
CA ARG A 161 9.19 -12.18 5.29
C ARG A 161 8.14 -12.94 6.09
N THR A 162 8.37 -13.15 7.37
CA THR A 162 7.43 -13.91 8.21
C THR A 162 6.27 -13.02 8.66
N ALA A 163 5.04 -13.55 8.62
CA ALA A 163 3.85 -12.83 9.06
C ALA A 163 3.91 -12.46 10.56
N PRO A 164 3.53 -11.24 10.92
CA PRO A 164 3.29 -10.11 10.04
C PRO A 164 4.59 -9.69 9.36
N LYS A 165 4.61 -9.54 8.03
CA LYS A 165 5.77 -9.03 7.30
C LYS A 165 6.12 -7.63 7.81
N GLY A 166 7.32 -7.13 7.51
CA GLY A 166 7.66 -5.77 7.91
C GLY A 166 9.14 -5.44 7.71
N PRO A 167 9.54 -4.20 8.00
CA PRO A 167 10.91 -3.74 7.83
C PRO A 167 11.84 -4.32 8.89
N VAL A 168 13.12 -4.45 8.50
CA VAL A 168 14.25 -4.80 9.37
C VAL A 168 15.38 -3.81 9.13
N HIS A 169 16.21 -3.58 10.14
CA HIS A 169 17.32 -2.64 10.08
C HIS A 169 18.67 -3.35 10.33
N ILE A 170 19.64 -3.06 9.49
CA ILE A 170 21.02 -3.52 9.61
C ILE A 170 21.93 -2.30 9.48
N ASN A 171 22.56 -1.88 10.56
CA ASN A 171 23.56 -0.82 10.56
C ASN A 171 24.92 -1.42 10.25
N VAL A 172 25.64 -0.87 9.25
CA VAL A 172 26.88 -1.46 8.73
C VAL A 172 28.01 -0.42 8.77
N PRO A 173 28.90 -0.51 9.77
CA PRO A 173 30.01 0.42 9.91
C PRO A 173 31.16 0.07 8.95
N PHE A 174 31.77 1.10 8.37
CA PHE A 174 32.94 0.98 7.49
C PHE A 174 34.07 1.92 7.91
N ARG A 175 35.30 1.40 7.91
CA ARG A 175 36.52 2.20 7.91
C ARG A 175 36.99 2.47 6.48
N GLU A 176 37.79 3.52 6.30
CA GLU A 176 38.50 3.73 5.04
C GLU A 176 39.65 2.71 4.85
N PRO A 177 39.91 2.31 3.61
CA PRO A 177 39.36 2.79 2.34
C PRO A 177 37.94 2.27 2.08
N LEU A 178 37.11 3.05 1.31
CA LEU A 178 35.72 2.69 0.96
C LEU A 178 35.59 2.11 -0.45
N LEU A 179 36.65 2.05 -1.22
CA LEU A 179 36.66 1.50 -2.57
C LEU A 179 36.85 0.00 -2.56
N ILE A 180 35.98 -0.73 -3.24
CA ILE A 180 36.12 -2.18 -3.45
C ILE A 180 37.04 -2.47 -4.63
N ASP A 181 37.47 -3.71 -4.73
CA ASP A 181 38.15 -4.26 -5.89
C ASP A 181 37.12 -5.01 -6.76
N PHE A 182 36.85 -4.46 -7.96
CA PHE A 182 35.88 -5.05 -8.89
C PHE A 182 36.36 -6.37 -9.49
N ASP A 183 37.70 -6.53 -9.64
CA ASP A 183 38.31 -7.69 -10.26
C ASP A 183 38.52 -8.86 -9.27
N GLN A 184 38.35 -8.62 -7.98
CA GLN A 184 38.45 -9.67 -6.97
C GLN A 184 37.37 -10.72 -7.18
N GLU A 185 37.73 -11.99 -7.15
CA GLU A 185 36.80 -13.11 -7.29
C GLU A 185 35.66 -13.06 -6.26
N GLU A 186 34.50 -13.54 -6.70
CA GLU A 186 33.32 -13.69 -5.83
C GLU A 186 33.58 -14.72 -4.72
N PRO A 187 33.34 -14.41 -3.45
CA PRO A 187 33.54 -15.36 -2.36
C PRO A 187 32.58 -16.54 -2.50
N LYS A 188 33.06 -17.75 -2.20
CA LYS A 188 32.19 -18.92 -2.13
C LYS A 188 31.28 -18.80 -0.91
N ILE A 189 29.99 -18.97 -1.13
CA ILE A 189 29.00 -19.00 -0.06
C ILE A 189 28.24 -20.32 -0.06
N THR A 190 27.77 -20.74 1.10
CA THR A 190 26.81 -21.83 1.24
C THR A 190 25.53 -21.23 1.81
N TYR A 191 24.55 -20.97 0.94
CA TYR A 191 23.28 -20.42 1.38
C TYR A 191 22.50 -21.46 2.22
N LYS A 192 21.96 -21.01 3.36
CA LYS A 192 21.17 -21.85 4.25
C LYS A 192 19.69 -21.64 3.94
N HIS A 193 19.08 -22.63 3.30
CA HIS A 193 17.65 -22.57 2.99
C HIS A 193 16.80 -22.65 4.26
N GLN A 194 15.86 -21.72 4.37
CA GLN A 194 14.81 -21.79 5.37
C GLN A 194 13.56 -22.46 4.77
N ILE A 195 13.17 -23.58 5.32
CA ILE A 195 11.91 -24.23 4.97
C ILE A 195 10.82 -23.62 5.85
N LYS A 196 9.82 -23.01 5.24
CA LYS A 196 8.65 -22.45 5.94
C LYS A 196 7.55 -23.50 5.99
N GLY A 197 6.96 -23.68 7.15
CA GLY A 197 5.68 -24.36 7.29
C GLY A 197 4.52 -23.45 6.89
N ILE A 198 3.41 -24.03 6.50
CA ILE A 198 2.14 -23.34 6.30
C ILE A 198 1.28 -23.62 7.54
N SER A 199 0.70 -22.57 8.13
CA SER A 199 -0.26 -22.74 9.22
C SER A 199 -1.53 -23.36 8.66
N SER A 200 -1.84 -24.58 9.09
CA SER A 200 -3.11 -25.27 8.79
C SER A 200 -4.04 -25.17 10.01
N LEU A 201 -5.34 -25.24 9.76
CA LEU A 201 -6.32 -25.32 10.82
C LEU A 201 -6.38 -26.76 11.37
N PRO A 202 -6.36 -26.94 12.71
CA PRO A 202 -6.70 -28.22 13.30
C PRO A 202 -8.12 -28.65 12.89
N PRO A 203 -8.41 -29.96 12.75
CA PRO A 203 -9.74 -30.42 12.33
C PRO A 203 -10.88 -29.89 13.21
N GLU A 204 -10.69 -29.84 14.52
CA GLU A 204 -11.67 -29.30 15.47
C GLU A 204 -11.97 -27.82 15.23
N SER A 205 -10.94 -27.01 14.99
CA SER A 205 -11.11 -25.58 14.66
C SER A 205 -11.79 -25.39 13.30
N ALA A 206 -11.48 -26.24 12.33
CA ALA A 206 -12.13 -26.22 11.01
C ALA A 206 -13.63 -26.53 11.14
N GLU A 207 -14.00 -27.52 11.95
CA GLU A 207 -15.40 -27.89 12.23
C GLU A 207 -16.15 -26.79 12.99
N GLU A 208 -15.50 -26.14 13.97
CA GLU A 208 -16.06 -24.99 14.68
C GLU A 208 -16.37 -23.84 13.72
N ILE A 209 -15.40 -23.45 12.87
CA ILE A 209 -15.59 -22.39 11.87
C ILE A 209 -16.73 -22.76 10.91
N GLN A 210 -16.75 -23.99 10.39
CA GLN A 210 -17.82 -24.45 9.52
C GLN A 210 -19.20 -24.33 10.19
N THR A 211 -19.30 -24.75 11.46
CA THR A 211 -20.53 -24.67 12.23
C THR A 211 -21.01 -23.23 12.42
N LEU A 212 -20.11 -22.32 12.76
CA LEU A 212 -20.43 -20.89 12.91
C LEU A 212 -20.92 -20.26 11.59
N LEU A 213 -20.27 -20.61 10.46
CA LEU A 213 -20.62 -20.06 9.16
C LEU A 213 -21.91 -20.68 8.60
N THR A 214 -22.11 -21.98 8.74
CA THR A 214 -23.31 -22.65 8.23
C THR A 214 -24.55 -22.39 9.08
N GLY A 215 -24.40 -22.17 10.38
CA GLY A 215 -25.48 -21.92 11.32
C GLY A 215 -26.13 -20.54 11.20
N ALA A 216 -25.43 -19.54 10.67
CA ALA A 216 -25.96 -18.18 10.54
C ALA A 216 -26.80 -18.05 9.26
N GLU A 217 -28.01 -17.50 9.37
CA GLU A 217 -28.86 -17.19 8.21
C GLU A 217 -28.44 -15.87 7.55
N ARG A 218 -28.04 -14.87 8.35
CA ARG A 218 -27.63 -13.55 7.90
C ARG A 218 -26.14 -13.36 8.10
N GLY A 219 -25.36 -13.66 7.06
CA GLY A 219 -23.90 -13.57 7.12
C GLY A 219 -23.33 -12.61 6.09
N LEU A 220 -22.18 -12.04 6.41
CA LEU A 220 -21.40 -11.16 5.53
C LEU A 220 -19.96 -11.65 5.41
N ILE A 221 -19.43 -11.58 4.20
CA ILE A 221 -18.00 -11.67 3.95
C ILE A 221 -17.46 -10.24 3.77
N ILE A 222 -16.38 -9.90 4.44
CA ILE A 222 -15.70 -8.60 4.32
C ILE A 222 -14.30 -8.87 3.78
N ALA A 223 -13.94 -8.22 2.69
CA ALA A 223 -12.64 -8.30 2.07
C ALA A 223 -11.93 -6.95 2.13
N GLY A 224 -10.89 -6.85 2.96
CA GLY A 224 -10.02 -5.69 3.06
C GLY A 224 -8.69 -5.87 2.32
N GLU A 225 -7.74 -4.95 2.50
CA GLU A 225 -6.39 -5.08 1.96
C GLU A 225 -5.68 -6.31 2.53
N MET A 226 -5.11 -7.15 1.67
CA MET A 226 -4.40 -8.36 2.07
C MET A 226 -2.89 -8.10 2.17
N ASP A 227 -2.24 -8.70 3.15
CA ASP A 227 -0.78 -8.62 3.33
C ASP A 227 -0.02 -9.44 2.27
N THR A 228 -0.68 -10.42 1.70
CA THR A 228 -0.19 -11.28 0.61
C THR A 228 -1.24 -11.32 -0.50
N GLY A 229 -0.81 -11.65 -1.71
CA GLY A 229 -1.78 -11.87 -2.79
C GLY A 229 -2.79 -12.95 -2.40
N LEU A 230 -4.08 -12.63 -2.54
CA LEU A 230 -5.17 -13.57 -2.31
C LEU A 230 -5.39 -14.40 -3.58
N ASN A 231 -5.62 -15.69 -3.42
CA ASN A 231 -6.12 -16.52 -4.52
C ASN A 231 -7.59 -16.16 -4.80
N LYS A 232 -7.81 -15.31 -5.83
CA LYS A 232 -9.13 -14.79 -6.18
C LYS A 232 -10.11 -15.91 -6.55
N GLU A 233 -9.65 -16.94 -7.28
CA GLU A 233 -10.49 -18.07 -7.69
C GLU A 233 -10.99 -18.86 -6.47
N LEU A 234 -10.08 -19.16 -5.54
CA LEU A 234 -10.42 -19.84 -4.29
C LEU A 234 -11.37 -19.01 -3.43
N PHE A 235 -11.14 -17.70 -3.35
CA PHE A 235 -12.00 -16.79 -2.60
C PHE A 235 -13.43 -16.75 -3.17
N TRP A 236 -13.58 -16.59 -4.47
CA TRP A 236 -14.91 -16.53 -5.08
C TRP A 236 -15.62 -17.86 -5.04
N ARG A 237 -14.88 -18.98 -5.13
CA ARG A 237 -15.44 -20.33 -4.90
C ARG A 237 -16.01 -20.46 -3.49
N PHE A 238 -15.28 -19.98 -2.47
CA PHE A 238 -15.73 -19.96 -1.09
C PHE A 238 -16.96 -19.05 -0.90
N ALA A 239 -16.94 -17.84 -1.44
CA ALA A 239 -18.06 -16.90 -1.38
C ALA A 239 -19.33 -17.51 -2.03
N LYS A 240 -19.16 -18.15 -3.20
CA LYS A 240 -20.24 -18.85 -3.89
C LYS A 240 -20.78 -20.03 -3.09
N ALA A 241 -19.93 -20.82 -2.44
CA ALA A 241 -20.35 -21.94 -1.60
C ALA A 241 -21.12 -21.47 -0.35
N LEU A 242 -20.76 -20.30 0.19
CA LEU A 242 -21.39 -19.71 1.37
C LEU A 242 -22.66 -18.88 1.04
N GLN A 243 -22.79 -18.43 -0.21
CA GLN A 243 -23.91 -17.59 -0.70
C GLN A 243 -24.14 -16.30 0.12
N TRP A 244 -23.09 -15.74 0.70
CA TRP A 244 -23.15 -14.53 1.47
C TRP A 244 -22.72 -13.30 0.64
N PRO A 245 -23.29 -12.11 0.89
CA PRO A 245 -22.80 -10.87 0.30
C PRO A 245 -21.34 -10.62 0.69
N VAL A 246 -20.56 -10.16 -0.28
CA VAL A 246 -19.14 -9.84 -0.12
C VAL A 246 -18.96 -8.33 -0.20
N LEU A 247 -18.62 -7.69 0.91
CA LEU A 247 -18.30 -6.27 0.95
C LEU A 247 -16.83 -6.09 0.58
N CYS A 248 -16.58 -5.70 -0.67
CA CYS A 248 -15.24 -5.60 -1.24
C CYS A 248 -14.66 -4.20 -1.07
N ASP A 249 -13.69 -4.03 -0.16
CA ASP A 249 -12.85 -2.83 -0.16
C ASP A 249 -12.08 -2.73 -1.49
N PRO A 250 -11.88 -1.55 -2.09
CA PRO A 250 -11.13 -1.43 -3.34
C PRO A 250 -9.70 -2.00 -3.25
N LEU A 251 -9.06 -1.89 -2.09
CA LEU A 251 -7.71 -2.43 -1.87
C LEU A 251 -7.66 -3.95 -1.69
N SER A 252 -8.82 -4.61 -1.56
CA SER A 252 -8.87 -6.09 -1.65
C SER A 252 -8.55 -6.59 -3.05
N ASN A 253 -8.69 -5.73 -4.06
CA ASN A 253 -8.59 -6.06 -5.48
C ASN A 253 -9.61 -7.12 -5.96
N LEU A 254 -10.69 -7.33 -5.20
CA LEU A 254 -11.77 -8.25 -5.52
C LEU A 254 -12.94 -7.60 -6.28
N ARG A 255 -12.90 -6.27 -6.49
CA ARG A 255 -13.82 -5.59 -7.43
C ARG A 255 -13.41 -5.78 -8.89
N ALA A 256 -12.15 -6.22 -9.14
CA ALA A 256 -11.60 -6.52 -10.45
C ALA A 256 -11.66 -8.03 -10.73
N GLU A 257 -11.89 -8.40 -11.99
CA GLU A 257 -11.99 -9.79 -12.45
C GLU A 257 -13.06 -10.58 -11.68
N VAL A 258 -14.20 -9.95 -11.39
CA VAL A 258 -15.32 -10.60 -10.68
C VAL A 258 -15.93 -11.67 -11.59
N PRO A 259 -16.00 -12.95 -11.17
CA PRO A 259 -16.65 -14.00 -11.97
C PRO A 259 -18.14 -13.69 -12.19
N VAL A 260 -18.64 -13.97 -13.38
CA VAL A 260 -20.04 -13.69 -13.76
C VAL A 260 -21.03 -14.32 -12.78
N ASP A 261 -20.76 -15.53 -12.32
CA ASP A 261 -21.62 -16.28 -11.40
C ASP A 261 -21.47 -15.84 -9.91
N CYS A 262 -20.56 -14.93 -9.62
CA CYS A 262 -20.40 -14.27 -8.33
C CYS A 262 -20.74 -12.77 -8.37
N TRP A 263 -21.15 -12.25 -9.53
CA TRP A 263 -21.39 -10.82 -9.76
C TRP A 263 -22.38 -10.22 -8.75
N GLU A 264 -23.47 -10.91 -8.47
CA GLU A 264 -24.48 -10.46 -7.52
C GLU A 264 -24.04 -10.54 -6.05
N LEU A 265 -23.03 -11.36 -5.74
CA LEU A 265 -22.47 -11.45 -4.39
C LEU A 265 -21.49 -10.30 -4.10
N CYS A 266 -20.89 -9.71 -5.11
CA CYS A 266 -19.97 -8.58 -4.96
C CYS A 266 -20.74 -7.29 -4.72
N ILE A 267 -20.62 -6.75 -3.51
CA ILE A 267 -21.31 -5.53 -3.06
C ILE A 267 -20.25 -4.42 -2.95
N GLU A 268 -20.10 -3.63 -3.99
CA GLU A 268 -19.12 -2.53 -4.05
C GLU A 268 -19.65 -1.21 -3.49
N HIS A 269 -20.96 -1.01 -3.47
CA HIS A 269 -21.59 0.24 -3.01
C HIS A 269 -21.94 0.26 -1.52
N TYR A 270 -21.42 -0.68 -0.74
CA TYR A 270 -21.74 -0.84 0.68
C TYR A 270 -21.53 0.44 1.52
N ASP A 271 -20.56 1.30 1.17
CA ASP A 271 -20.37 2.58 1.86
C ASP A 271 -21.59 3.49 1.76
N ALA A 272 -22.16 3.63 0.55
CA ALA A 272 -23.37 4.42 0.32
C ALA A 272 -24.61 3.77 0.95
N LEU A 273 -24.75 2.45 0.83
CA LEU A 273 -25.88 1.69 1.41
C LEU A 273 -25.95 1.84 2.92
N LEU A 274 -24.82 1.72 3.60
CA LEU A 274 -24.72 1.77 5.07
C LEU A 274 -24.84 3.18 5.67
N LYS A 275 -24.94 4.22 4.85
CA LYS A 275 -25.36 5.56 5.27
C LYS A 275 -26.89 5.64 5.49
N SER A 276 -27.68 4.73 4.91
CA SER A 276 -29.12 4.59 5.21
C SER A 276 -29.31 3.86 6.53
N ALA A 277 -29.84 4.57 7.54
CA ALA A 277 -30.10 3.98 8.85
C ALA A 277 -31.11 2.82 8.78
N SER A 278 -32.17 2.97 7.96
CA SER A 278 -33.19 1.95 7.76
C SER A 278 -32.64 0.69 7.11
N PHE A 279 -31.79 0.84 6.08
CA PHE A 279 -31.12 -0.29 5.46
C PHE A 279 -30.15 -0.98 6.43
N ALA A 280 -29.33 -0.21 7.13
CA ALA A 280 -28.39 -0.74 8.13
C ALA A 280 -29.11 -1.52 9.23
N ASP A 281 -30.25 -1.02 9.74
CA ASP A 281 -30.99 -1.68 10.83
C ASP A 281 -31.64 -3.00 10.38
N ARG A 282 -32.21 -3.07 9.18
CA ARG A 282 -32.84 -4.30 8.66
C ARG A 282 -31.85 -5.36 8.19
N THR A 283 -30.60 -4.98 7.96
CA THR A 283 -29.55 -5.88 7.44
C THR A 283 -28.49 -6.26 8.47
N MET A 284 -28.77 -6.15 9.77
CA MET A 284 -27.86 -6.55 10.83
C MET A 284 -27.44 -8.02 10.67
N PRO A 285 -26.11 -8.33 10.56
CA PRO A 285 -25.64 -9.69 10.38
C PRO A 285 -25.59 -10.46 11.70
N GLU A 286 -25.81 -11.77 11.64
CA GLU A 286 -25.58 -12.72 12.73
C GLU A 286 -24.13 -13.16 12.78
N ALA A 287 -23.54 -13.35 11.59
CA ALA A 287 -22.14 -13.72 11.46
C ALA A 287 -21.42 -12.86 10.42
N VAL A 288 -20.14 -12.61 10.67
CA VAL A 288 -19.24 -11.92 9.75
C VAL A 288 -17.95 -12.73 9.65
N ILE A 289 -17.43 -12.90 8.44
CA ILE A 289 -16.06 -13.34 8.25
C ILE A 289 -15.29 -12.28 7.47
N ARG A 290 -14.16 -11.83 8.03
CA ARG A 290 -13.29 -10.82 7.41
C ARG A 290 -11.94 -11.42 7.04
N PHE A 291 -11.53 -11.14 5.82
CA PHE A 291 -10.19 -11.40 5.30
C PHE A 291 -9.44 -10.08 5.15
N GLY A 292 -8.21 -10.02 5.68
CA GLY A 292 -7.36 -8.85 5.58
C GLY A 292 -7.69 -7.70 6.54
N ALA A 293 -7.25 -6.50 6.17
CA ALA A 293 -7.37 -5.30 6.98
C ALA A 293 -8.82 -4.81 7.13
N GLN A 294 -9.05 -3.91 8.09
CA GLN A 294 -10.33 -3.21 8.20
C GLN A 294 -10.54 -2.34 6.96
N PRO A 295 -11.70 -2.42 6.27
CA PRO A 295 -12.03 -1.57 5.13
C PRO A 295 -11.97 -0.08 5.42
N ILE A 296 -11.80 0.72 4.36
CA ILE A 296 -11.70 2.19 4.41
C ILE A 296 -12.99 2.82 4.93
N SER A 297 -14.14 2.23 4.64
CA SER A 297 -15.45 2.78 4.92
C SER A 297 -15.72 2.98 6.43
N LYS A 298 -15.93 4.25 6.80
CA LYS A 298 -16.39 4.61 8.16
C LYS A 298 -17.83 4.15 8.44
N PRO A 299 -18.80 4.26 7.51
CA PRO A 299 -20.14 3.68 7.67
C PRO A 299 -20.12 2.20 8.00
N LEU A 300 -19.30 1.39 7.32
CA LEU A 300 -19.15 -0.03 7.63
C LEU A 300 -18.63 -0.25 9.06
N SER A 301 -17.63 0.51 9.49
CA SER A 301 -17.08 0.40 10.86
C SER A 301 -18.16 0.74 11.91
N LEU A 302 -18.96 1.78 11.70
CA LEU A 302 -20.06 2.17 12.59
C LEU A 302 -21.19 1.12 12.60
N TYR A 303 -21.52 0.58 11.44
CA TYR A 303 -22.50 -0.49 11.27
C TYR A 303 -22.12 -1.74 12.07
N LEU A 304 -20.90 -2.24 11.90
CA LEU A 304 -20.40 -3.41 12.62
C LEU A 304 -20.34 -3.17 14.14
N LYS A 305 -19.94 -1.98 14.56
CA LYS A 305 -19.92 -1.58 15.98
C LYS A 305 -21.32 -1.57 16.59
N LYS A 306 -22.35 -1.19 15.82
CA LYS A 306 -23.75 -1.22 16.23
C LYS A 306 -24.30 -2.65 16.20
N ALA A 307 -24.02 -3.41 15.16
CA ALA A 307 -24.57 -4.75 14.94
C ALA A 307 -24.06 -5.77 15.96
N ARG A 308 -22.77 -5.72 16.32
CA ARG A 308 -22.12 -6.68 17.22
C ARG A 308 -22.51 -8.12 16.92
N PRO A 309 -22.16 -8.66 15.74
CA PRO A 309 -22.56 -10.00 15.34
C PRO A 309 -22.15 -11.04 16.39
N ALA A 310 -22.97 -12.08 16.58
CA ALA A 310 -22.71 -13.14 17.52
C ALA A 310 -21.43 -13.91 17.17
N ALA A 311 -21.11 -14.02 15.88
CA ALA A 311 -19.85 -14.56 15.38
C ALA A 311 -19.20 -13.56 14.43
N TYR A 312 -18.07 -12.95 14.82
CA TYR A 312 -17.22 -12.17 13.94
C TYR A 312 -15.83 -12.80 13.88
N LEU A 313 -15.58 -13.46 12.76
CA LEU A 313 -14.34 -14.17 12.51
C LEU A 313 -13.38 -13.27 11.72
N ALA A 314 -12.19 -13.01 12.25
CA ALA A 314 -11.14 -12.27 11.55
C ALA A 314 -10.00 -13.24 11.20
N VAL A 315 -9.75 -13.42 9.89
CA VAL A 315 -8.70 -14.30 9.37
C VAL A 315 -7.44 -13.47 9.12
N ASP A 316 -6.36 -13.79 9.82
CA ASP A 316 -5.06 -13.12 9.71
C ASP A 316 -3.93 -14.10 10.07
N GLU A 317 -2.90 -14.21 9.24
CA GLU A 317 -1.71 -15.04 9.56
C GLU A 317 -0.93 -14.54 10.78
N SER A 318 -1.11 -13.28 11.13
CA SER A 318 -0.43 -12.62 12.23
C SER A 318 -1.11 -12.90 13.57
N PRO A 319 -0.34 -13.06 14.66
CA PRO A 319 -0.89 -13.10 16.00
C PRO A 319 -1.39 -11.73 16.50
N ILE A 320 -1.19 -10.66 15.73
CA ILE A 320 -1.59 -9.30 16.10
C ILE A 320 -3.06 -9.08 15.73
N PHE A 321 -3.86 -8.70 16.71
CA PHE A 321 -5.27 -8.40 16.52
C PHE A 321 -5.47 -7.07 15.77
N ARG A 322 -6.07 -7.13 14.58
CA ARG A 322 -6.52 -5.97 13.80
C ARG A 322 -8.03 -5.76 14.04
N ASP A 323 -8.39 -5.22 15.18
CA ASP A 323 -9.78 -4.92 15.54
C ASP A 323 -9.89 -3.54 16.17
N SER A 324 -9.88 -2.49 15.34
CA SER A 324 -9.99 -1.09 15.78
C SER A 324 -11.36 -0.73 16.36
N ILE A 325 -12.38 -1.54 16.12
CA ILE A 325 -13.76 -1.30 16.58
C ILE A 325 -14.17 -2.19 17.75
N GLY A 326 -13.36 -3.18 18.11
CA GLY A 326 -13.54 -4.02 19.31
C GLY A 326 -14.75 -4.94 19.24
N VAL A 327 -15.03 -5.55 18.07
CA VAL A 327 -16.21 -6.42 17.88
C VAL A 327 -15.88 -7.82 17.34
N VAL A 328 -14.62 -8.10 17.05
CA VAL A 328 -14.17 -9.44 16.63
C VAL A 328 -14.35 -10.42 17.79
N THR A 329 -15.02 -11.53 17.54
CA THR A 329 -15.25 -12.59 18.54
C THR A 329 -14.27 -13.76 18.39
N HIS A 330 -13.80 -14.03 17.15
CA HIS A 330 -12.89 -15.12 16.84
C HIS A 330 -11.75 -14.62 15.96
N HIS A 331 -10.54 -14.66 16.47
CA HIS A 331 -9.34 -14.39 15.69
C HIS A 331 -8.74 -15.70 15.18
N ILE A 332 -8.79 -15.91 13.86
CA ILE A 332 -8.27 -17.11 13.22
C ILE A 332 -6.86 -16.81 12.72
N GLN A 333 -5.87 -17.30 13.44
CA GLN A 333 -4.46 -17.16 13.05
C GLN A 333 -4.10 -18.25 12.05
N ALA A 334 -4.42 -18.02 10.78
CA ALA A 334 -4.12 -18.92 9.68
C ALA A 334 -3.97 -18.15 8.36
N ALA A 335 -3.35 -18.78 7.38
CA ALA A 335 -3.39 -18.29 6.00
C ALA A 335 -4.84 -18.27 5.51
N PRO A 336 -5.26 -17.27 4.73
CA PRO A 336 -6.62 -17.21 4.18
C PRO A 336 -7.04 -18.51 3.51
N GLU A 337 -6.14 -19.16 2.77
CA GLU A 337 -6.37 -20.41 2.05
C GLU A 337 -6.88 -21.53 2.96
N ALA A 338 -6.37 -21.61 4.21
CA ALA A 338 -6.79 -22.66 5.15
C ALA A 338 -8.29 -22.56 5.52
N VAL A 339 -8.86 -21.35 5.46
CA VAL A 339 -10.29 -21.11 5.68
C VAL A 339 -11.07 -21.23 4.37
N LEU A 340 -10.51 -20.72 3.27
CA LEU A 340 -11.15 -20.74 1.96
C LEU A 340 -11.32 -22.16 1.38
N GLU A 341 -10.53 -23.13 1.85
CA GLU A 341 -10.60 -24.56 1.46
C GLU A 341 -11.61 -25.36 2.28
N LEU A 342 -12.27 -24.75 3.27
CA LEU A 342 -13.29 -25.43 4.05
C LEU A 342 -14.47 -25.89 3.18
N HIS A 343 -14.95 -27.10 3.40
CA HIS A 343 -16.11 -27.63 2.71
C HIS A 343 -17.39 -27.04 3.30
N ILE A 344 -17.92 -26.03 2.62
CA ILE A 344 -19.15 -25.34 2.99
C ILE A 344 -20.09 -25.39 1.78
N GLN A 345 -21.38 -25.57 2.05
CA GLN A 345 -22.42 -25.42 1.05
C GLN A 345 -23.68 -24.87 1.72
N LYS A 346 -24.15 -23.74 1.22
CA LYS A 346 -25.40 -23.11 1.65
C LYS A 346 -26.24 -22.77 0.45
N GLU A 347 -27.55 -22.74 0.66
CA GLU A 347 -28.49 -22.18 -0.31
C GLU A 347 -28.51 -20.67 -0.19
N ARG A 348 -28.85 -20.00 -1.29
CA ARG A 348 -29.02 -18.54 -1.34
C ARG A 348 -30.21 -18.15 -0.46
N SER A 349 -30.00 -17.15 0.37
CA SER A 349 -31.02 -16.63 1.28
C SER A 349 -31.57 -15.28 0.80
N ASP A 350 -32.77 -14.90 1.25
CA ASP A 350 -33.35 -13.59 1.02
C ASP A 350 -32.42 -12.45 1.49
N TYR A 351 -31.56 -12.73 2.46
CA TYR A 351 -30.59 -11.75 2.95
C TYR A 351 -29.57 -11.35 1.87
N ALA A 352 -29.06 -12.31 1.10
CA ALA A 352 -28.18 -12.02 -0.03
C ALA A 352 -28.89 -11.19 -1.11
N ASP A 353 -30.16 -11.50 -1.37
CA ASP A 353 -30.97 -10.78 -2.35
C ASP A 353 -31.26 -9.32 -1.94
N ILE A 354 -31.45 -9.05 -0.64
CA ILE A 354 -31.61 -7.70 -0.12
C ILE A 354 -30.36 -6.85 -0.43
N TRP A 355 -29.17 -7.39 -0.18
CA TRP A 355 -27.91 -6.69 -0.46
C TRP A 355 -27.67 -6.50 -1.96
N SER A 356 -27.91 -7.55 -2.78
CA SER A 356 -27.76 -7.49 -4.23
C SER A 356 -28.67 -6.44 -4.86
N LYS A 357 -29.96 -6.44 -4.53
CA LYS A 357 -30.94 -5.45 -5.03
C LYS A 357 -30.57 -4.02 -4.60
N ALA A 358 -30.16 -3.83 -3.33
CA ALA A 358 -29.73 -2.51 -2.86
C ALA A 358 -28.47 -2.03 -3.61
N ASN A 359 -27.53 -2.93 -3.87
CA ASN A 359 -26.32 -2.62 -4.64
C ASN A 359 -26.65 -2.20 -6.09
N GLU A 360 -27.61 -2.86 -6.74
CA GLU A 360 -28.10 -2.48 -8.07
C GLU A 360 -28.76 -1.09 -8.06
N VAL A 361 -29.54 -0.79 -7.02
CA VAL A 361 -30.15 0.54 -6.83
C VAL A 361 -29.05 1.60 -6.74
N ALA A 362 -28.08 1.44 -5.85
CA ALA A 362 -26.97 2.38 -5.71
C ALA A 362 -26.18 2.53 -7.02
N GLY A 363 -25.89 1.42 -7.70
CA GLY A 363 -25.24 1.44 -9.03
C GLY A 363 -26.06 2.18 -10.09
N SER A 364 -27.41 2.10 -10.03
CA SER A 364 -28.28 2.82 -10.96
C SER A 364 -28.20 4.35 -10.77
N PHE A 365 -28.09 4.82 -9.52
CA PHE A 365 -27.85 6.23 -9.23
C PHE A 365 -26.45 6.66 -9.67
N LEU A 366 -25.44 5.81 -9.47
CA LEU A 366 -24.08 6.11 -9.92
C LEU A 366 -23.98 6.19 -11.46
N LYS A 367 -24.71 5.37 -12.20
CA LYS A 367 -24.81 5.49 -13.67
C LYS A 367 -25.40 6.82 -14.12
N LYS A 368 -26.36 7.35 -13.36
CA LYS A 368 -27.03 8.64 -13.61
C LYS A 368 -26.32 9.81 -12.92
N TYR A 369 -25.20 9.56 -12.25
CA TYR A 369 -24.47 10.58 -11.52
C TYR A 369 -24.11 11.72 -12.47
N ASP A 370 -24.53 12.92 -12.12
CA ASP A 370 -24.30 14.11 -12.94
C ASP A 370 -22.82 14.51 -12.86
N ILE A 371 -22.12 14.29 -13.95
CA ILE A 371 -20.71 14.67 -14.09
C ILE A 371 -20.52 16.13 -14.51
N GLY A 372 -21.62 16.86 -14.74
CA GLY A 372 -21.60 18.27 -15.15
C GLY A 372 -21.50 19.25 -13.99
N ILE A 373 -21.48 18.78 -12.72
CA ILE A 373 -21.32 19.64 -11.55
C ILE A 373 -19.89 20.15 -11.49
N PRO A 374 -19.64 21.47 -11.65
CA PRO A 374 -18.29 22.00 -11.55
C PRO A 374 -17.69 21.79 -10.17
N GLY A 375 -16.45 21.31 -10.11
CA GLY A 375 -15.72 21.13 -8.85
C GLY A 375 -15.96 19.80 -8.13
N ASP A 376 -16.74 18.89 -8.71
CA ASP A 376 -17.02 17.57 -8.12
C ASP A 376 -15.88 16.58 -8.34
N GLU A 377 -15.25 16.12 -7.27
CA GLU A 377 -14.17 15.12 -7.29
C GLU A 377 -14.68 13.71 -7.57
N GLY A 378 -15.93 13.40 -7.18
CA GLY A 378 -16.57 12.12 -7.47
C GLY A 378 -16.73 11.87 -8.96
N ALA A 379 -17.05 12.92 -9.73
CA ALA A 379 -17.11 12.83 -11.19
C ALA A 379 -15.74 12.48 -11.79
N ILE A 380 -14.66 13.03 -11.23
CA ILE A 380 -13.28 12.74 -11.67
C ILE A 380 -12.92 11.28 -11.40
N ALA A 381 -13.22 10.78 -10.20
CA ALA A 381 -12.98 9.38 -9.84
C ALA A 381 -13.78 8.41 -10.74
N LYS A 382 -15.06 8.73 -10.99
CA LYS A 382 -15.94 7.93 -11.89
C LYS A 382 -15.38 7.87 -13.32
N ILE A 383 -15.02 9.03 -13.89
CA ILE A 383 -14.46 9.11 -15.24
C ILE A 383 -13.14 8.37 -15.33
N LEU A 384 -12.26 8.52 -14.33
CA LEU A 384 -11.00 7.80 -14.28
C LEU A 384 -11.25 6.28 -14.34
N PHE A 385 -12.15 5.75 -13.52
CA PHE A 385 -12.49 4.32 -13.52
C PHE A 385 -12.97 3.83 -14.88
N GLU A 386 -13.87 4.58 -15.54
CA GLU A 386 -14.39 4.25 -16.87
C GLU A 386 -13.28 4.16 -17.93
N HIS A 387 -12.21 4.98 -17.79
CA HIS A 387 -11.10 5.08 -18.75
C HIS A 387 -9.87 4.23 -18.41
N LEU A 388 -9.79 3.65 -17.22
CA LEU A 388 -8.70 2.73 -16.91
C LEU A 388 -8.70 1.56 -17.90
N PRO A 389 -7.59 1.33 -18.63
CA PRO A 389 -7.50 0.19 -19.53
C PRO A 389 -7.40 -1.13 -18.75
N ASP A 390 -7.75 -2.22 -19.42
CA ASP A 390 -7.43 -3.55 -18.93
C ASP A 390 -5.90 -3.70 -18.77
N GLY A 391 -5.47 -4.30 -17.68
CA GLY A 391 -4.05 -4.41 -17.35
C GLY A 391 -3.44 -3.16 -16.71
N ALA A 392 -4.23 -2.16 -16.29
CA ALA A 392 -3.71 -0.98 -15.59
C ALA A 392 -3.59 -1.17 -14.08
N ASP A 393 -2.69 -0.40 -13.48
CA ASP A 393 -2.59 -0.27 -12.04
C ASP A 393 -2.94 1.16 -11.60
N LEU A 394 -3.68 1.31 -10.50
CA LEU A 394 -3.98 2.59 -9.87
C LEU A 394 -3.30 2.68 -8.51
N PHE A 395 -2.57 3.76 -8.28
CA PHE A 395 -2.17 4.16 -6.94
C PHE A 395 -3.08 5.30 -6.47
N SER A 396 -3.73 5.16 -5.32
CA SER A 396 -4.59 6.19 -4.77
C SER A 396 -3.95 6.83 -3.54
N GLY A 397 -3.93 8.16 -3.52
CA GLY A 397 -3.53 8.93 -2.35
C GLY A 397 -4.51 8.76 -1.19
N SER A 398 -4.02 9.00 0.02
CA SER A 398 -4.84 9.11 1.23
C SER A 398 -5.78 10.34 1.16
N SER A 399 -6.56 10.59 2.20
CA SER A 399 -7.57 11.66 2.29
C SER A 399 -8.80 11.38 1.43
N MET A 400 -9.24 12.29 0.52
CA MET A 400 -10.40 12.08 -0.33
C MET A 400 -10.16 11.07 -1.44
N PRO A 401 -9.04 11.07 -2.18
CA PRO A 401 -8.85 10.17 -3.32
C PRO A 401 -9.21 8.71 -3.07
N ILE A 402 -8.76 8.12 -1.98
CA ILE A 402 -9.07 6.71 -1.69
C ILE A 402 -10.54 6.50 -1.29
N ARG A 403 -11.21 7.51 -0.73
CA ARG A 403 -12.65 7.48 -0.42
C ARG A 403 -13.49 7.60 -1.68
N ASP A 404 -13.03 8.40 -2.63
CA ASP A 404 -13.67 8.52 -3.94
C ASP A 404 -13.51 7.23 -4.75
N VAL A 405 -12.35 6.58 -4.66
CA VAL A 405 -12.16 5.23 -5.20
C VAL A 405 -13.13 4.23 -4.55
N ASP A 406 -13.29 4.26 -3.22
CA ASP A 406 -14.25 3.36 -2.54
C ASP A 406 -15.70 3.60 -2.97
N THR A 407 -16.09 4.85 -3.15
CA THR A 407 -17.48 5.24 -3.51
C THR A 407 -17.79 5.06 -4.99
N PHE A 408 -16.88 5.46 -5.88
CA PHE A 408 -17.16 5.63 -7.31
C PHE A 408 -16.59 4.53 -8.22
N PHE A 409 -15.66 3.69 -7.73
CA PHE A 409 -15.15 2.56 -8.50
C PHE A 409 -16.05 1.34 -8.33
N GLN A 410 -16.53 0.84 -9.45
CA GLN A 410 -17.45 -0.29 -9.51
C GLN A 410 -16.67 -1.61 -9.69
N LYS A 411 -17.36 -2.72 -9.54
CA LYS A 411 -16.85 -4.02 -9.94
C LYS A 411 -16.70 -4.11 -11.46
N THR A 412 -15.73 -4.88 -11.92
CA THR A 412 -15.37 -4.97 -13.33
C THR A 412 -14.80 -6.34 -13.69
N GLU A 413 -14.90 -6.71 -14.96
CA GLU A 413 -14.21 -7.87 -15.53
C GLU A 413 -12.74 -7.57 -15.90
N LYS A 414 -12.35 -6.27 -15.95
CA LYS A 414 -10.98 -5.86 -16.26
C LYS A 414 -10.01 -6.27 -15.16
N ASP A 415 -8.76 -6.59 -15.52
CA ASP A 415 -7.63 -6.74 -14.61
C ASP A 415 -7.09 -5.36 -14.21
N ILE A 416 -7.60 -4.82 -13.11
CA ILE A 416 -7.15 -3.56 -12.52
C ILE A 416 -6.70 -3.84 -11.09
N CYS A 417 -5.48 -3.40 -10.74
CA CYS A 417 -5.00 -3.47 -9.36
C CYS A 417 -4.93 -2.08 -8.73
N ILE A 418 -5.44 -1.96 -7.51
CA ILE A 418 -5.49 -0.71 -6.75
C ILE A 418 -4.54 -0.81 -5.56
N PHE A 419 -3.70 0.21 -5.39
CA PHE A 419 -2.72 0.33 -4.31
C PHE A 419 -2.89 1.66 -3.57
N SER A 420 -2.51 1.68 -2.29
CA SER A 420 -2.47 2.90 -1.47
C SER A 420 -1.55 2.69 -0.26
N ASN A 421 -1.07 3.76 0.36
CA ASN A 421 -0.36 3.70 1.63
C ASN A 421 -1.38 3.78 2.77
N ARG A 422 -1.69 2.64 3.40
CA ARG A 422 -2.73 2.53 4.45
C ARG A 422 -2.24 2.01 5.79
N GLY A 423 -0.93 1.95 6.00
CA GLY A 423 -0.36 1.62 7.31
C GLY A 423 -0.60 2.73 8.33
N THR A 424 -0.25 3.96 7.97
CA THR A 424 -0.41 5.16 8.80
C THR A 424 -1.30 6.23 8.16
N ASN A 425 -1.72 6.01 6.92
CA ASN A 425 -2.61 6.89 6.17
C ASN A 425 -2.05 8.30 5.90
N GLY A 426 -0.73 8.45 5.82
CA GLY A 426 -0.06 9.72 5.52
C GLY A 426 -0.35 10.22 4.11
N ILE A 427 -0.10 11.51 3.89
CA ILE A 427 -0.14 12.15 2.57
C ILE A 427 1.25 12.28 1.95
N ASP A 428 2.28 11.91 2.69
CA ASP A 428 3.68 11.91 2.29
C ASP A 428 4.04 10.65 1.47
N GLY A 429 5.01 10.75 0.59
CA GLY A 429 5.58 9.65 -0.16
C GLY A 429 4.66 8.98 -1.20
N VAL A 430 3.52 9.58 -1.51
CA VAL A 430 2.50 8.96 -2.39
C VAL A 430 3.00 8.88 -3.84
N VAL A 431 3.62 9.94 -4.35
CA VAL A 431 4.23 9.97 -5.70
C VAL A 431 5.33 8.91 -5.78
N SER A 432 6.25 8.92 -4.82
CA SER A 432 7.37 7.98 -4.75
C SER A 432 6.89 6.52 -4.72
N SER A 433 5.87 6.21 -3.91
CA SER A 433 5.29 4.87 -3.82
C SER A 433 4.63 4.43 -5.14
N ALA A 434 3.95 5.34 -5.84
CA ALA A 434 3.35 5.04 -7.15
C ALA A 434 4.40 4.69 -8.21
N PHE A 435 5.53 5.42 -8.22
CA PHE A 435 6.65 5.10 -9.13
C PHE A 435 7.32 3.77 -8.75
N GLY A 436 7.48 3.48 -7.46
CA GLY A 436 7.97 2.19 -6.98
C GLY A 436 7.05 1.02 -7.38
N MET A 437 5.74 1.19 -7.25
CA MET A 437 4.73 0.23 -7.73
C MET A 437 4.89 -0.02 -9.23
N GLN A 438 4.95 1.03 -10.05
CA GLN A 438 5.10 0.90 -11.50
C GLN A 438 6.41 0.20 -11.88
N ALA A 439 7.50 0.49 -11.17
CA ALA A 439 8.79 -0.18 -11.38
C ALA A 439 8.72 -1.69 -11.12
N ALA A 440 7.92 -2.14 -10.16
CA ALA A 440 7.70 -3.55 -9.87
C ALA A 440 6.83 -4.24 -10.91
N ARG A 441 5.75 -3.60 -11.32
CA ARG A 441 4.70 -4.22 -12.12
C ARG A 441 4.88 -4.06 -13.62
N LYS A 442 5.56 -3.00 -14.05
CA LYS A 442 5.82 -2.69 -15.47
C LYS A 442 4.54 -2.58 -16.33
N ARG A 443 3.45 -2.14 -15.71
CA ARG A 443 2.14 -1.92 -16.33
C ARG A 443 1.87 -0.42 -16.42
N PRO A 444 0.96 0.04 -17.31
CA PRO A 444 0.49 1.42 -17.28
C PRO A 444 -0.04 1.78 -15.90
N ALA A 445 0.51 2.82 -15.28
CA ALA A 445 0.15 3.22 -13.94
C ALA A 445 -0.57 4.57 -13.93
N TYR A 446 -1.57 4.66 -13.08
CA TYR A 446 -2.31 5.88 -12.81
C TYR A 446 -2.13 6.23 -11.33
N LEU A 447 -1.98 7.51 -11.04
CA LEU A 447 -1.93 8.05 -9.69
C LEU A 447 -3.04 9.07 -9.50
N LEU A 448 -3.99 8.79 -8.60
CA LEU A 448 -5.01 9.75 -8.17
C LEU A 448 -4.57 10.37 -6.84
N ILE A 449 -4.33 11.69 -6.80
CA ILE A 449 -3.71 12.36 -5.68
C ILE A 449 -4.25 13.79 -5.51
N GLY A 450 -4.40 14.25 -4.26
CA GLY A 450 -4.73 15.65 -3.98
C GLY A 450 -3.50 16.57 -4.10
N ASP A 451 -3.75 17.84 -4.29
CA ASP A 451 -2.76 18.92 -4.47
C ASP A 451 -1.73 18.99 -3.33
N LEU A 452 -2.18 19.01 -2.06
CA LEU A 452 -1.26 19.06 -0.91
C LEU A 452 -0.38 17.80 -0.82
N SER A 453 -0.92 16.64 -1.12
CA SER A 453 -0.14 15.39 -1.12
C SER A 453 0.87 15.37 -2.27
N PHE A 454 0.50 15.87 -3.46
CA PHE A 454 1.40 16.01 -4.58
C PHE A 454 2.54 16.99 -4.29
N LEU A 455 2.21 18.16 -3.71
CA LEU A 455 3.20 19.15 -3.28
C LEU A 455 4.16 18.57 -2.24
N HIS A 456 3.64 17.76 -1.31
CA HIS A 456 4.42 17.14 -0.24
C HIS A 456 5.50 16.18 -0.75
N ASP A 457 5.25 15.47 -1.87
CA ASP A 457 6.14 14.44 -2.41
C ASP A 457 6.52 14.67 -3.89
N GLN A 458 6.52 15.91 -4.36
CA GLN A 458 6.92 16.24 -5.73
C GLN A 458 8.34 15.78 -6.10
N ASN A 459 9.25 15.68 -5.10
CA ASN A 459 10.59 15.15 -5.30
C ASN A 459 10.62 13.68 -5.75
N GLY A 460 9.54 12.93 -5.51
CA GLY A 460 9.35 11.57 -6.03
C GLY A 460 9.44 11.49 -7.56
N LEU A 461 9.10 12.58 -8.25
CA LEU A 461 9.23 12.66 -9.71
C LEU A 461 10.67 12.57 -10.21
N LEU A 462 11.67 12.87 -9.36
CA LEU A 462 13.08 12.89 -9.76
C LEU A 462 13.56 11.54 -10.30
N VAL A 463 12.98 10.44 -9.86
CA VAL A 463 13.33 9.09 -10.35
C VAL A 463 13.16 8.94 -11.86
N SER A 464 12.24 9.69 -12.44
CA SER A 464 11.99 9.71 -13.89
C SER A 464 13.16 10.20 -14.73
N ARG A 465 14.14 10.85 -14.09
CA ARG A 465 15.38 11.28 -14.77
C ARG A 465 16.42 10.17 -14.90
N PHE A 466 16.22 9.06 -14.17
CA PHE A 466 17.17 7.94 -14.12
C PHE A 466 16.64 6.66 -14.76
N GLN A 467 15.31 6.52 -14.87
CA GLN A 467 14.65 5.35 -15.45
C GLN A 467 13.39 5.77 -16.22
N GLU A 468 12.95 4.92 -17.13
CA GLU A 468 11.70 5.13 -17.87
C GLU A 468 10.50 4.58 -17.09
N TYR A 469 9.41 5.34 -17.09
CA TYR A 469 8.15 5.00 -16.41
C TYR A 469 6.97 5.28 -17.33
N ASP A 470 5.89 4.55 -17.15
CA ASP A 470 4.60 4.81 -17.78
C ASP A 470 3.58 5.20 -16.71
N VAL A 471 3.55 6.49 -16.33
CA VAL A 471 2.70 7.00 -15.26
C VAL A 471 1.86 8.18 -15.73
N THR A 472 0.55 8.12 -15.46
CA THR A 472 -0.37 9.26 -15.59
C THR A 472 -0.80 9.69 -14.20
N ILE A 473 -0.49 10.93 -13.82
CA ILE A 473 -0.80 11.52 -12.52
C ILE A 473 -2.00 12.44 -12.68
N ILE A 474 -3.05 12.15 -11.94
CA ILE A 474 -4.25 12.98 -11.84
C ILE A 474 -4.17 13.72 -10.51
N VAL A 475 -3.87 15.02 -10.58
CA VAL A 475 -3.81 15.88 -9.41
C VAL A 475 -5.15 16.59 -9.26
N VAL A 476 -5.90 16.21 -8.23
CA VAL A 476 -7.14 16.89 -7.84
C VAL A 476 -6.75 18.13 -7.04
N ASN A 477 -6.82 19.29 -7.68
CA ASN A 477 -6.45 20.57 -7.09
C ASN A 477 -7.71 21.32 -6.64
N ASN A 478 -8.05 21.16 -5.36
CA ASN A 478 -9.14 21.88 -4.71
C ASN A 478 -8.63 23.03 -3.81
N ASP A 479 -7.38 23.40 -4.01
CA ASP A 479 -6.64 24.42 -3.24
C ASP A 479 -6.71 24.14 -1.74
N GLY A 480 -6.37 22.87 -1.33
CA GLY A 480 -6.19 22.61 0.09
C GLY A 480 -6.72 21.27 0.63
N GLY A 481 -7.03 21.28 1.93
CA GLY A 481 -7.41 20.11 2.70
C GLY A 481 -8.87 19.67 2.55
N GLY A 482 -9.28 19.14 1.39
CA GLY A 482 -10.66 18.79 1.05
C GLY A 482 -11.39 17.91 2.07
N ILE A 483 -10.69 16.94 2.67
CA ILE A 483 -11.31 16.05 3.67
C ILE A 483 -11.88 16.80 4.89
N PHE A 484 -11.25 17.91 5.29
CA PHE A 484 -11.68 18.65 6.46
C PHE A 484 -13.05 19.29 6.28
N SER A 485 -13.49 19.51 5.04
CA SER A 485 -14.84 20.00 4.71
C SER A 485 -15.96 18.99 5.04
N TYR A 486 -15.62 17.71 5.26
CA TYR A 486 -16.54 16.66 5.70
C TYR A 486 -16.55 16.44 7.21
N LEU A 487 -15.71 17.14 7.95
CA LEU A 487 -15.50 16.92 9.38
C LEU A 487 -16.13 18.06 10.22
N PRO A 488 -16.38 17.85 11.53
CA PRO A 488 -17.05 18.83 12.38
C PRO A 488 -16.41 20.21 12.41
N GLN A 489 -15.08 20.31 12.24
CA GLN A 489 -14.38 21.59 12.22
C GLN A 489 -14.79 22.50 11.06
N ALA A 490 -15.38 21.95 9.99
CA ALA A 490 -15.94 22.75 8.90
C ALA A 490 -17.12 23.63 9.31
N SER A 491 -17.74 23.37 10.47
CA SER A 491 -18.81 24.21 11.02
C SER A 491 -18.31 25.42 11.83
N VAL A 492 -16.98 25.55 11.98
CA VAL A 492 -16.34 26.66 12.71
C VAL A 492 -15.62 27.55 11.71
N ASP A 493 -16.21 28.72 11.40
CA ASP A 493 -15.66 29.63 10.37
C ASP A 493 -14.31 30.24 10.78
N ASN A 494 -14.08 30.43 12.09
CA ASN A 494 -12.83 31.01 12.58
C ASN A 494 -11.64 30.06 12.36
N HIS A 495 -10.63 30.52 11.64
CA HIS A 495 -9.37 29.82 11.39
C HIS A 495 -9.48 28.52 10.57
N PHE A 496 -10.67 28.16 10.03
CA PHE A 496 -10.81 26.92 9.25
C PHE A 496 -9.91 26.92 8.01
N GLU A 497 -9.98 28.00 7.22
CA GLU A 497 -9.16 28.10 6.01
C GLU A 497 -7.66 28.19 6.32
N GLU A 498 -7.29 28.86 7.41
CA GLU A 498 -5.90 29.02 7.82
C GLU A 498 -5.26 27.71 8.30
N LEU A 499 -6.00 26.91 9.10
CA LEU A 499 -5.44 25.73 9.79
C LEU A 499 -5.77 24.40 9.13
N PHE A 500 -6.85 24.31 8.37
CA PHE A 500 -7.37 23.07 7.79
C PHE A 500 -7.55 23.14 6.27
N GLY A 501 -8.16 24.22 5.76
CA GLY A 501 -8.25 24.48 4.33
C GLY A 501 -6.86 24.62 3.71
N THR A 502 -6.02 25.43 4.32
CA THR A 502 -4.62 25.67 3.92
C THR A 502 -4.45 25.96 2.41
N PRO A 503 -5.20 26.92 1.83
CA PRO A 503 -5.11 27.21 0.41
C PRO A 503 -3.71 27.74 0.08
N THR A 504 -3.12 27.20 -0.99
CA THR A 504 -1.77 27.57 -1.44
C THR A 504 -1.76 28.49 -2.65
N GLY A 505 -2.84 28.46 -3.45
CA GLY A 505 -2.94 29.17 -4.73
C GLY A 505 -1.96 28.66 -5.79
N LEU A 506 -1.37 27.46 -5.60
CA LEU A 506 -0.35 26.93 -6.50
C LEU A 506 -0.98 26.12 -7.65
N THR A 507 -0.27 26.11 -8.78
CA THR A 507 -0.49 25.24 -9.93
C THR A 507 0.78 24.47 -10.25
N PHE A 508 0.66 23.35 -10.95
CA PHE A 508 1.75 22.38 -11.07
C PHE A 508 2.42 22.33 -12.47
N GLU A 509 2.10 23.30 -13.36
CA GLU A 509 2.70 23.38 -14.69
C GLU A 509 4.24 23.46 -14.65
N HIS A 510 4.78 24.26 -13.72
CA HIS A 510 6.24 24.42 -13.59
C HIS A 510 6.91 23.13 -13.09
N ILE A 511 6.24 22.36 -12.24
CA ILE A 511 6.73 21.05 -11.80
C ILE A 511 6.74 20.09 -13.00
N ALA A 512 5.67 20.03 -13.78
CA ALA A 512 5.62 19.22 -14.99
C ALA A 512 6.75 19.57 -15.97
N SER A 513 6.97 20.86 -16.19
CA SER A 513 8.08 21.36 -17.02
C SER A 513 9.45 20.94 -16.49
N MET A 514 9.68 21.05 -15.18
CA MET A 514 10.94 20.69 -14.53
C MET A 514 11.33 19.21 -14.76
N TYR A 515 10.34 18.33 -14.78
CA TYR A 515 10.56 16.89 -14.96
C TYR A 515 10.27 16.40 -16.40
N ASP A 516 10.09 17.30 -17.36
CA ASP A 516 9.77 16.99 -18.75
C ASP A 516 8.50 16.12 -18.90
N ALA A 517 7.50 16.33 -18.04
CA ALA A 517 6.21 15.66 -18.12
C ALA A 517 5.29 16.35 -19.14
N GLN A 518 4.37 15.58 -19.74
CA GLN A 518 3.22 16.14 -20.44
C GLN A 518 2.27 16.75 -19.41
N TYR A 519 1.79 17.98 -19.64
CA TYR A 519 0.90 18.66 -18.72
C TYR A 519 -0.39 19.09 -19.39
N ALA A 520 -1.48 18.98 -18.65
CA ALA A 520 -2.77 19.55 -18.99
C ALA A 520 -3.46 20.06 -17.72
N ALA A 521 -4.11 21.21 -17.82
CA ALA A 521 -4.94 21.80 -16.78
C ALA A 521 -6.39 21.80 -17.26
N VAL A 522 -7.31 21.26 -16.45
CA VAL A 522 -8.73 21.15 -16.78
C VAL A 522 -9.60 21.55 -15.58
N SER A 523 -10.79 22.09 -15.85
CA SER A 523 -11.71 22.60 -14.82
C SER A 523 -13.12 22.02 -14.93
N SER A 524 -13.32 21.03 -15.81
CA SER A 524 -14.60 20.32 -15.93
C SER A 524 -14.38 18.83 -16.16
N ALA A 525 -15.37 18.03 -15.80
CA ALA A 525 -15.37 16.60 -15.99
C ALA A 525 -15.27 16.19 -17.47
N GLU A 526 -15.94 16.94 -18.36
CA GLU A 526 -15.87 16.71 -19.81
C GLU A 526 -14.47 16.99 -20.36
N ALA A 527 -13.83 18.08 -19.91
CA ALA A 527 -12.47 18.40 -20.31
C ALA A 527 -11.49 17.32 -19.79
N PHE A 528 -11.71 16.83 -18.57
CA PHE A 528 -10.92 15.73 -18.01
C PHE A 528 -11.08 14.44 -18.83
N ARG A 529 -12.30 14.07 -19.18
CA ARG A 529 -12.59 12.92 -20.06
C ARG A 529 -11.86 13.05 -21.39
N SER A 530 -12.04 14.20 -22.06
CA SER A 530 -11.36 14.49 -23.33
C SER A 530 -9.84 14.43 -23.20
N GLU A 531 -9.28 14.86 -22.06
CA GLU A 531 -7.83 14.79 -21.85
C GLU A 531 -7.35 13.34 -21.66
N LEU A 532 -8.11 12.49 -20.97
CA LEU A 532 -7.76 11.06 -20.81
C LEU A 532 -7.76 10.30 -22.14
N GLU A 533 -8.65 10.68 -23.09
CA GLU A 533 -8.77 10.08 -24.41
C GLU A 533 -7.61 10.48 -25.34
N LYS A 534 -6.92 11.58 -25.07
CA LYS A 534 -5.79 12.02 -25.87
C LYS A 534 -4.61 11.07 -25.76
N MET A 535 -3.90 10.93 -26.86
CA MET A 535 -2.67 10.14 -26.91
C MET A 535 -1.63 10.71 -25.92
N LYS A 536 -1.07 9.82 -25.12
CA LYS A 536 0.05 10.14 -24.24
C LYS A 536 1.33 10.30 -25.05
N MET A 537 1.93 11.49 -25.05
CA MET A 537 3.10 11.85 -25.87
C MET A 537 4.42 11.71 -25.11
N LYS A 538 4.39 11.65 -23.78
CA LYS A 538 5.56 11.49 -22.91
C LYS A 538 5.35 10.38 -21.89
N PRO A 539 6.41 9.76 -21.40
CA PRO A 539 6.32 8.67 -20.41
C PRO A 539 5.56 9.06 -19.13
N ILE A 540 5.65 10.33 -18.74
CA ILE A 540 4.91 10.89 -17.61
C ILE A 540 3.94 11.94 -18.12
N ARG A 541 2.69 11.83 -17.68
CA ARG A 541 1.64 12.82 -17.91
C ARG A 541 1.06 13.28 -16.58
N ILE A 542 0.93 14.59 -16.40
CA ILE A 542 0.26 15.22 -15.26
C ILE A 542 -0.99 15.92 -15.77
N ILE A 543 -2.15 15.52 -15.26
CA ILE A 543 -3.44 16.16 -15.52
C ILE A 543 -3.85 16.81 -14.20
N GLU A 544 -3.80 18.13 -14.14
CA GLU A 544 -4.26 18.91 -13.01
C GLU A 544 -5.74 19.25 -13.22
N VAL A 545 -6.58 18.78 -12.29
CA VAL A 545 -8.03 18.97 -12.35
C VAL A 545 -8.43 19.94 -11.24
N PHE A 546 -8.86 21.13 -11.61
CA PHE A 546 -9.35 22.12 -10.66
C PHE A 546 -10.75 21.75 -10.19
N THR A 547 -10.92 21.64 -8.87
CA THR A 547 -12.17 21.30 -8.20
C THR A 547 -12.50 22.31 -7.11
N ASP A 548 -13.68 22.18 -6.49
CA ASP A 548 -14.12 23.04 -5.40
C ASP A 548 -14.57 22.21 -4.19
N ARG A 549 -14.00 22.50 -3.02
CA ARG A 549 -14.25 21.74 -1.79
C ARG A 549 -15.72 21.74 -1.34
N LYS A 550 -16.46 22.84 -1.55
CA LYS A 550 -17.87 22.93 -1.16
C LYS A 550 -18.76 22.19 -2.15
N ALA A 551 -18.55 22.43 -3.44
CA ALA A 551 -19.29 21.72 -4.50
C ALA A 551 -19.09 20.22 -4.40
N ASN A 552 -17.87 19.77 -4.09
CA ASN A 552 -17.56 18.34 -3.87
C ASN A 552 -18.38 17.75 -2.71
N VAL A 553 -18.48 18.44 -1.56
CA VAL A 553 -19.31 17.98 -0.42
C VAL A 553 -20.78 17.90 -0.80
N GLU A 554 -21.29 18.88 -1.52
CA GLU A 554 -22.72 18.94 -1.95
C GLU A 554 -23.03 17.79 -2.93
N ALA A 555 -22.18 17.55 -3.92
CA ALA A 555 -22.34 16.48 -4.90
C ALA A 555 -22.34 15.09 -4.26
N HIS A 556 -21.38 14.82 -3.38
CA HIS A 556 -21.33 13.55 -2.65
C HIS A 556 -22.56 13.33 -1.77
N ARG A 557 -23.01 14.35 -1.04
CA ARG A 557 -24.24 14.27 -0.23
C ARG A 557 -25.47 14.01 -1.08
N ALA A 558 -25.60 14.69 -2.22
CA ALA A 558 -26.72 14.48 -3.13
C ALA A 558 -26.80 13.03 -3.64
N TYR A 559 -25.67 12.42 -3.95
CA TYR A 559 -25.61 10.99 -4.30
C TYR A 559 -26.04 10.10 -3.13
N TRP A 560 -25.47 10.29 -1.95
CA TRP A 560 -25.82 9.48 -0.78
C TRP A 560 -27.29 9.64 -0.38
N ASP A 561 -27.82 10.87 -0.40
CA ASP A 561 -29.23 11.16 -0.09
C ASP A 561 -30.18 10.49 -1.08
N SER A 562 -29.82 10.45 -2.37
CA SER A 562 -30.60 9.76 -3.41
C SER A 562 -30.67 8.25 -3.14
N VAL A 563 -29.56 7.63 -2.79
CA VAL A 563 -29.51 6.21 -2.42
C VAL A 563 -30.32 5.95 -1.15
N GLN A 564 -30.14 6.79 -0.11
CA GLN A 564 -30.87 6.63 1.15
C GLN A 564 -32.38 6.75 0.98
N LYS A 565 -32.84 7.71 0.18
CA LYS A 565 -34.27 7.93 -0.08
C LYS A 565 -34.92 6.73 -0.76
N GLU A 566 -34.23 6.08 -1.68
CA GLU A 566 -34.74 4.91 -2.39
C GLU A 566 -34.77 3.65 -1.52
N LEU A 567 -33.84 3.55 -0.58
CA LEU A 567 -33.79 2.42 0.35
C LEU A 567 -34.78 2.50 1.51
N GLY A 568 -35.46 3.63 1.69
CA GLY A 568 -36.53 3.87 2.68
C GLY A 568 -35.95 4.26 4.01
#